data_48f7ec6df4ae8b25d16d65e6cf0e5464
#
_entry.id   48f7ec6df4ae8b25d16d65e6cf0e5464
#
_cell.length_a   1.000
_cell.length_b   1.000
_cell.length_c   1.000
_cell.angle_alpha   90.00
_cell.angle_beta   90.00
_cell.angle_gamma   90.00
#
_symmetry.space_group_name_H-M   'P 1'
#
loop_
_entity.id
_entity.type
_entity.pdbx_description
1 polymer ?
#
loop_
_entity_poly.entity_id
_entity_poly.type
_entity_poly.pdbx_seq_one_letter_code
_entity_poly.pdbx_strand_id
1 'polypeptide(L)'
;MAVYTNLNKNLKKNEKKVSISIILPIIAVLAVIPLITYKYEYYTHLETFDWYRGRPQAADFFLHYKTIALIIVSIYMVLAIIYMVWGEERKFVWDKKFIPLAVYAVITLVSAIASKNSYFSFNGIYEQFEPVWILMGYAVIAYYCFYVLRDETTVKHTIRWFIAGISVMAALGLSQVFKCDFLRSDLGMKLITPPPHEKLTFNFELGRSYLTLYNPNYVGYYATLIVPLLIALVFTTKKLWHRIGYAFLAASLVLILFSSQSRAGIV
;
A
#
# COMPACT_ATOMS: atom_id res chain seq x y z
N MET A 1 -39.20 19.16 19.98
CA MET A 1 -38.01 19.67 19.27
C MET A 1 -36.78 19.83 20.18
N ALA A 2 -36.87 20.38 21.39
CA ALA A 2 -35.75 20.59 22.31
C ALA A 2 -35.04 19.29 22.82
N VAL A 3 -35.78 18.19 22.96
CA VAL A 3 -35.23 16.89 23.43
C VAL A 3 -34.33 16.27 22.38
N TYR A 4 -34.67 16.36 21.08
CA TYR A 4 -33.83 15.85 19.96
C TYR A 4 -32.54 16.64 19.79
N THR A 5 -32.57 17.95 20.06
CA THR A 5 -31.35 18.80 19.96
C THR A 5 -30.35 18.51 21.11
N ASN A 6 -30.85 18.18 22.30
CA ASN A 6 -29.99 17.81 23.44
C ASN A 6 -29.42 16.40 23.31
N LEU A 7 -30.15 15.44 22.74
CA LEU A 7 -29.63 14.10 22.44
C LEU A 7 -28.49 14.16 21.42
N ASN A 8 -28.65 14.93 20.34
CA ASN A 8 -27.61 15.14 19.34
C ASN A 8 -26.38 15.90 19.87
N LYS A 9 -26.55 16.85 20.83
CA LYS A 9 -25.42 17.51 21.51
C LYS A 9 -24.66 16.57 22.43
N ASN A 10 -25.34 15.67 23.12
CA ASN A 10 -24.71 14.69 24.01
C ASN A 10 -24.05 13.54 23.23
N LEU A 11 -24.60 13.13 22.07
CA LEU A 11 -23.95 12.19 21.18
C LEU A 11 -22.67 12.78 20.55
N LYS A 12 -22.67 14.06 20.16
CA LYS A 12 -21.45 14.75 19.68
C LYS A 12 -20.39 14.99 20.77
N LYS A 13 -20.77 15.05 22.05
CA LYS A 13 -19.86 15.29 23.15
C LYS A 13 -19.11 14.02 23.61
N ASN A 14 -19.61 12.83 23.23
CA ASN A 14 -19.02 11.52 23.52
C ASN A 14 -18.33 10.87 22.32
N GLU A 15 -18.20 11.53 21.16
CA GLU A 15 -17.29 11.10 20.12
C GLU A 15 -15.85 11.27 20.66
N LYS A 16 -15.32 10.23 21.32
CA LYS A 16 -13.88 10.14 21.63
C LYS A 16 -13.16 10.34 20.30
N LYS A 17 -12.44 11.47 20.16
CA LYS A 17 -11.57 11.69 18.99
C LYS A 17 -10.71 10.44 18.82
N VAL A 18 -10.87 9.76 17.69
CA VAL A 18 -10.04 8.60 17.39
C VAL A 18 -8.59 9.08 17.42
N SER A 19 -7.78 8.46 18.27
CA SER A 19 -6.36 8.82 18.38
C SER A 19 -5.69 8.65 17.02
N ILE A 20 -4.83 9.59 16.66
CA ILE A 20 -4.08 9.53 15.41
C ILE A 20 -3.24 8.25 15.30
N SER A 21 -2.78 7.72 16.43
CA SER A 21 -2.06 6.44 16.52
C SER A 21 -2.86 5.26 15.99
N ILE A 22 -4.19 5.28 16.11
CA ILE A 22 -5.07 4.24 15.59
C ILE A 22 -5.22 4.34 14.05
N ILE A 23 -5.16 5.54 13.49
CA ILE A 23 -5.28 5.76 12.03
C ILE A 23 -3.91 5.60 11.34
N LEU A 24 -2.82 5.85 12.06
CA LEU A 24 -1.46 5.87 11.54
C LEU A 24 -1.08 4.63 10.70
N PRO A 25 -1.38 3.38 11.13
CA PRO A 25 -1.01 2.21 10.35
C PRO A 25 -1.78 2.13 9.02
N ILE A 26 -3.03 2.61 8.96
CA ILE A 26 -3.78 2.69 7.69
C ILE A 26 -3.13 3.72 6.77
N ILE A 27 -2.75 4.89 7.30
CA ILE A 27 -2.03 5.92 6.55
C ILE A 27 -0.69 5.36 6.04
N ALA A 28 0.03 4.62 6.86
CA ALA A 28 1.29 4.00 6.47
C ALA A 28 1.10 3.06 5.25
N VAL A 29 0.08 2.19 5.28
CA VAL A 29 -0.21 1.26 4.18
C VAL A 29 -0.60 2.01 2.90
N LEU A 30 -1.45 3.04 3.02
CA LEU A 30 -2.03 3.71 1.85
C LEU A 30 -1.14 4.79 1.23
N ALA A 31 -0.33 5.49 2.04
CA ALA A 31 0.39 6.68 1.62
C ALA A 31 1.91 6.57 1.72
N VAL A 32 2.44 5.77 2.65
CA VAL A 32 3.90 5.72 2.91
C VAL A 32 4.53 4.49 2.27
N ILE A 33 4.00 3.29 2.56
CA ILE A 33 4.59 2.03 2.06
C ILE A 33 4.71 2.00 0.54
N PRO A 34 3.74 2.46 -0.27
CA PRO A 34 3.90 2.50 -1.72
C PRO A 34 5.11 3.31 -2.19
N LEU A 35 5.54 4.33 -1.44
CA LEU A 35 6.66 5.21 -1.78
C LEU A 35 8.04 4.65 -1.41
N ILE A 36 8.11 3.63 -0.57
CA ILE A 36 9.39 3.07 -0.12
C ILE A 36 10.14 2.47 -1.31
N THR A 37 11.35 2.95 -1.54
CA THR A 37 12.25 2.47 -2.60
C THR A 37 13.67 2.54 -2.08
N TYR A 38 14.35 1.40 -1.96
CA TYR A 38 15.71 1.36 -1.46
C TYR A 38 16.41 0.07 -1.90
N LYS A 39 17.68 0.15 -2.33
CA LYS A 39 18.47 -0.98 -2.80
C LYS A 39 18.68 -2.00 -1.70
N TYR A 40 18.35 -3.26 -1.97
CA TYR A 40 18.64 -4.42 -1.15
C TYR A 40 19.30 -5.50 -2.00
N GLU A 41 20.50 -5.94 -1.61
CA GLU A 41 21.23 -7.03 -2.26
C GLU A 41 21.05 -8.32 -1.48
N TYR A 42 20.81 -9.41 -2.19
CA TYR A 42 20.50 -10.69 -1.56
C TYR A 42 20.94 -11.87 -2.45
N TYR A 43 21.04 -13.03 -1.82
CA TYR A 43 21.21 -14.30 -2.51
C TYR A 43 19.84 -14.92 -2.82
N THR A 44 19.67 -15.42 -4.05
CA THR A 44 18.38 -15.94 -4.52
C THR A 44 18.03 -17.30 -3.92
N HIS A 45 19.04 -18.08 -3.52
CA HIS A 45 18.90 -19.48 -3.08
C HIS A 45 18.23 -20.40 -4.11
N LEU A 46 18.26 -20.00 -5.39
CA LEU A 46 17.63 -20.74 -6.48
C LEU A 46 18.65 -21.58 -7.27
N GLU A 47 19.94 -21.48 -6.99
CA GLU A 47 21.02 -22.17 -7.69
C GLU A 47 20.91 -23.70 -7.60
N THR A 48 20.21 -24.19 -6.59
CA THR A 48 19.96 -25.63 -6.38
C THR A 48 18.92 -26.21 -7.34
N PHE A 49 18.21 -25.35 -8.09
CA PHE A 49 17.16 -25.76 -9.01
C PHE A 49 17.68 -25.79 -10.45
N ASP A 50 17.58 -26.91 -11.14
CA ASP A 50 18.07 -27.10 -12.53
C ASP A 50 17.45 -26.14 -13.55
N TRP A 51 16.25 -25.65 -13.27
CA TRP A 51 15.54 -24.69 -14.13
C TRP A 51 16.04 -23.25 -13.99
N TYR A 52 16.74 -22.93 -12.89
CA TYR A 52 17.21 -21.56 -12.65
C TYR A 52 18.49 -21.27 -13.45
N ARG A 53 18.44 -20.25 -14.30
CA ARG A 53 19.57 -19.80 -15.13
C ARG A 53 20.07 -18.41 -14.75
N GLY A 54 19.51 -17.84 -13.67
CA GLY A 54 19.89 -16.51 -13.19
C GLY A 54 21.20 -16.50 -12.41
N ARG A 55 21.59 -15.29 -11.99
CA ARG A 55 22.75 -15.12 -11.09
C ARG A 55 22.37 -15.45 -9.66
N PRO A 56 23.30 -15.99 -8.84
CA PRO A 56 23.03 -16.26 -7.42
C PRO A 56 22.76 -14.97 -6.64
N GLN A 57 23.39 -13.86 -7.02
CA GLN A 57 23.19 -12.54 -6.41
C GLN A 57 22.23 -11.71 -7.26
N ALA A 58 21.29 -11.06 -6.57
CA ALA A 58 20.33 -10.15 -7.16
C ALA A 58 20.14 -8.90 -6.29
N ALA A 59 19.58 -7.85 -6.87
CA ALA A 59 19.23 -6.63 -6.14
C ALA A 59 17.76 -6.31 -6.36
N ASP A 60 17.08 -5.99 -5.28
CA ASP A 60 15.73 -5.42 -5.30
C ASP A 60 15.77 -3.95 -4.87
N PHE A 61 14.88 -3.15 -5.43
CA PHE A 61 14.71 -1.73 -5.09
C PHE A 61 13.33 -1.41 -4.57
N PHE A 62 12.34 -2.24 -4.88
CA PHE A 62 10.95 -1.87 -4.78
C PHE A 62 10.14 -2.68 -3.77
N LEU A 63 10.52 -3.93 -3.49
CA LEU A 63 9.65 -4.86 -2.79
C LEU A 63 10.11 -5.20 -1.38
N HIS A 64 11.38 -5.49 -1.19
CA HIS A 64 11.92 -6.00 0.08
C HIS A 64 11.55 -5.11 1.29
N TYR A 65 11.88 -3.82 1.23
CA TYR A 65 11.59 -2.92 2.35
C TYR A 65 10.10 -2.62 2.52
N LYS A 66 9.29 -2.67 1.44
CA LYS A 66 7.83 -2.61 1.54
C LYS A 66 7.28 -3.81 2.28
N THR A 67 7.81 -5.01 1.99
CA THR A 67 7.46 -6.25 2.69
C THR A 67 7.73 -6.14 4.18
N ILE A 68 8.93 -5.71 4.58
CA ILE A 68 9.28 -5.51 5.99
C ILE A 68 8.34 -4.48 6.63
N ALA A 69 8.15 -3.32 6.00
CA ALA A 69 7.26 -2.27 6.50
C ALA A 69 5.82 -2.77 6.67
N LEU A 70 5.30 -3.56 5.71
CA LEU A 70 3.96 -4.11 5.78
C LEU A 70 3.81 -5.11 6.93
N ILE A 71 4.81 -5.97 7.17
CA ILE A 71 4.83 -6.91 8.30
C ILE A 71 4.80 -6.13 9.62
N ILE A 72 5.68 -5.12 9.78
CA ILE A 72 5.73 -4.29 11.00
C ILE A 72 4.38 -3.60 11.25
N VAL A 73 3.80 -3.01 10.21
CA VAL A 73 2.51 -2.33 10.30
C VAL A 73 1.38 -3.32 10.63
N SER A 74 1.41 -4.53 10.07
CA SER A 74 0.42 -5.56 10.38
C SER A 74 0.52 -6.03 11.83
N ILE A 75 1.73 -6.21 12.37
CA ILE A 75 1.95 -6.51 13.78
C ILE A 75 1.41 -5.37 14.66
N TYR A 76 1.73 -4.12 14.31
CA TYR A 76 1.20 -2.96 15.02
C TYR A 76 -0.34 -2.94 15.03
N MET A 77 -0.99 -3.26 13.90
CA MET A 77 -2.46 -3.34 13.79
C MET A 77 -3.04 -4.39 14.75
N VAL A 78 -2.41 -5.56 14.84
CA VAL A 78 -2.84 -6.61 15.80
C VAL A 78 -2.72 -6.09 17.24
N LEU A 79 -1.57 -5.52 17.61
CA LEU A 79 -1.35 -4.97 18.94
C LEU A 79 -2.32 -3.83 19.27
N ALA A 80 -2.63 -2.98 18.28
CA ALA A 80 -3.61 -1.91 18.43
C ALA A 80 -5.04 -2.43 18.64
N ILE A 81 -5.45 -3.52 17.98
CA ILE A 81 -6.74 -4.18 18.23
C ILE A 81 -6.77 -4.71 19.67
N ILE A 82 -5.72 -5.41 20.09
CA ILE A 82 -5.60 -5.94 21.46
C ILE A 82 -5.72 -4.80 22.48
N TYR A 83 -5.01 -3.70 22.28
CA TYR A 83 -5.08 -2.52 23.15
C TYR A 83 -6.48 -1.90 23.18
N MET A 84 -7.13 -1.76 22.02
CA MET A 84 -8.49 -1.22 21.96
C MET A 84 -9.52 -2.10 22.67
N VAL A 85 -9.37 -3.43 22.59
CA VAL A 85 -10.31 -4.37 23.22
C VAL A 85 -10.06 -4.48 24.73
N TRP A 86 -8.80 -4.63 25.16
CA TRP A 86 -8.47 -4.85 26.58
C TRP A 86 -8.18 -3.57 27.36
N GLY A 87 -7.53 -2.57 26.72
CA GLY A 87 -7.15 -1.32 27.39
C GLY A 87 -8.24 -0.26 27.35
N GLU A 88 -8.97 -0.14 26.24
CA GLU A 88 -10.06 0.83 26.07
C GLU A 88 -11.45 0.21 26.26
N GLU A 89 -11.53 -1.06 26.64
CA GLU A 89 -12.77 -1.82 26.84
C GLU A 89 -13.74 -1.77 25.64
N ARG A 90 -13.19 -1.62 24.42
CA ARG A 90 -14.01 -1.65 23.21
C ARG A 90 -14.50 -3.07 22.95
N LYS A 91 -15.75 -3.20 22.53
CA LYS A 91 -16.30 -4.51 22.16
C LYS A 91 -15.55 -5.08 20.95
N PHE A 92 -15.04 -6.30 21.09
CA PHE A 92 -14.57 -7.05 19.93
C PHE A 92 -15.77 -7.34 19.00
N VAL A 93 -15.68 -6.95 17.75
CA VAL A 93 -16.75 -7.12 16.78
C VAL A 93 -16.32 -8.13 15.73
N TRP A 94 -16.99 -9.26 15.73
CA TRP A 94 -16.86 -10.27 14.71
C TRP A 94 -18.10 -10.27 13.80
N ASP A 95 -17.88 -10.11 12.48
CA ASP A 95 -18.94 -10.26 11.48
C ASP A 95 -18.68 -11.56 10.69
N LYS A 96 -19.74 -12.34 10.44
CA LYS A 96 -19.67 -13.59 9.66
C LYS A 96 -19.06 -13.39 8.26
N LYS A 97 -19.09 -12.18 7.72
CA LYS A 97 -18.45 -11.81 6.44
C LYS A 97 -16.93 -11.99 6.46
N PHE A 98 -16.30 -12.03 7.64
CA PHE A 98 -14.87 -12.30 7.78
C PHE A 98 -14.50 -13.78 7.84
N ILE A 99 -15.48 -14.70 7.85
CA ILE A 99 -15.21 -16.15 7.80
C ILE A 99 -14.34 -16.53 6.59
N PRO A 100 -14.64 -16.09 5.34
CA PRO A 100 -13.77 -16.38 4.20
C PRO A 100 -12.34 -15.86 4.36
N LEU A 101 -12.17 -14.70 4.99
CA LEU A 101 -10.86 -14.11 5.27
C LEU A 101 -10.07 -14.92 6.30
N ALA A 102 -10.74 -15.40 7.35
CA ALA A 102 -10.14 -16.27 8.35
C ALA A 102 -9.76 -17.63 7.75
N VAL A 103 -10.62 -18.20 6.93
CA VAL A 103 -10.36 -19.46 6.19
C VAL A 103 -9.15 -19.28 5.26
N TYR A 104 -9.08 -18.16 4.52
CA TYR A 104 -7.93 -17.81 3.70
C TYR A 104 -6.64 -17.79 4.52
N ALA A 105 -6.61 -17.10 5.65
CA ALA A 105 -5.43 -16.99 6.50
C ALA A 105 -4.98 -18.38 7.02
N VAL A 106 -5.92 -19.22 7.44
CA VAL A 106 -5.64 -20.59 7.92
C VAL A 106 -5.09 -21.45 6.78
N ILE A 107 -5.73 -21.46 5.61
CA ILE A 107 -5.27 -22.26 4.45
C ILE A 107 -3.88 -21.79 4.02
N THR A 108 -3.64 -20.49 3.98
CA THR A 108 -2.32 -19.91 3.63
C THR A 108 -1.23 -20.41 4.58
N LEU A 109 -1.48 -20.37 5.89
CA LEU A 109 -0.53 -20.84 6.89
C LEU A 109 -0.29 -22.35 6.79
N VAL A 110 -1.35 -23.15 6.70
CA VAL A 110 -1.25 -24.62 6.54
C VAL A 110 -0.49 -24.97 5.26
N SER A 111 -0.79 -24.30 4.14
CA SER A 111 -0.07 -24.49 2.87
C SER A 111 1.41 -24.17 2.99
N ALA A 112 1.77 -23.08 3.69
CA ALA A 112 3.17 -22.71 3.89
C ALA A 112 3.93 -23.75 4.73
N ILE A 113 3.31 -24.28 5.78
CA ILE A 113 3.90 -25.31 6.65
C ILE A 113 4.05 -26.64 5.90
N ALA A 114 3.04 -27.01 5.11
CA ALA A 114 3.03 -28.27 4.34
C ALA A 114 3.87 -28.21 3.06
N SER A 115 4.40 -27.04 2.70
CA SER A 115 5.19 -26.84 1.47
C SER A 115 6.51 -27.60 1.53
N LYS A 116 6.87 -28.31 0.44
CA LYS A 116 8.21 -28.89 0.26
C LYS A 116 9.32 -27.81 0.21
N ASN A 117 8.97 -26.59 -0.20
CA ASN A 117 9.86 -25.44 -0.30
C ASN A 117 9.52 -24.41 0.79
N SER A 118 9.36 -24.85 2.04
CA SER A 118 8.98 -24.01 3.18
C SER A 118 9.85 -22.76 3.34
N TYR A 119 11.15 -22.86 3.02
CA TYR A 119 12.05 -21.69 3.04
C TYR A 119 11.46 -20.51 2.26
N PHE A 120 11.04 -20.71 1.00
CA PHE A 120 10.45 -19.66 0.17
C PHE A 120 9.06 -19.22 0.65
N SER A 121 8.30 -20.16 1.22
CA SER A 121 6.97 -19.81 1.78
C SER A 121 7.08 -18.85 2.97
N PHE A 122 8.14 -18.97 3.79
CA PHE A 122 8.34 -18.12 4.96
C PHE A 122 9.22 -16.89 4.73
N ASN A 123 10.12 -16.92 3.74
CA ASN A 123 11.04 -15.82 3.44
C ASN A 123 10.65 -15.02 2.18
N GLY A 124 9.73 -15.53 1.38
CA GLY A 124 9.38 -14.98 0.06
C GLY A 124 10.31 -15.50 -1.03
N ILE A 125 9.79 -15.51 -2.25
CA ILE A 125 10.57 -15.86 -3.44
C ILE A 125 11.15 -14.58 -4.06
N TYR A 126 12.28 -14.75 -4.72
CA TYR A 126 12.90 -13.79 -5.61
C TYR A 126 11.87 -13.05 -6.49
N GLU A 127 12.06 -11.73 -6.66
CA GLU A 127 11.19 -10.82 -7.42
C GLU A 127 9.76 -10.59 -6.88
N GLN A 128 9.29 -11.36 -5.92
CA GLN A 128 7.94 -11.15 -5.36
C GLN A 128 7.98 -10.67 -3.91
N PHE A 129 8.87 -11.24 -3.08
CA PHE A 129 8.96 -10.91 -1.66
C PHE A 129 7.63 -10.96 -0.91
N GLU A 130 6.77 -11.93 -1.25
CA GLU A 130 5.47 -12.17 -0.62
C GLU A 130 5.48 -13.45 0.23
N PRO A 131 6.15 -13.44 1.40
CA PRO A 131 6.07 -14.57 2.34
C PRO A 131 4.67 -14.70 2.93
N VAL A 132 4.40 -15.84 3.56
CA VAL A 132 3.14 -16.13 4.24
C VAL A 132 2.70 -15.00 5.20
N TRP A 133 3.65 -14.32 5.82
CA TRP A 133 3.39 -13.19 6.73
C TRP A 133 2.70 -12.01 6.05
N ILE A 134 3.03 -11.74 4.80
CA ILE A 134 2.39 -10.70 3.99
C ILE A 134 0.96 -11.10 3.65
N LEU A 135 0.74 -12.33 3.24
CA LEU A 135 -0.59 -12.85 2.92
C LEU A 135 -1.53 -12.83 4.14
N MET A 136 -0.99 -13.18 5.31
CA MET A 136 -1.71 -13.01 6.58
C MET A 136 -1.90 -11.54 6.94
N GLY A 137 -0.91 -10.70 6.64
CA GLY A 137 -0.97 -9.25 6.85
C GLY A 137 -2.12 -8.60 6.08
N TYR A 138 -2.41 -9.04 4.85
CA TYR A 138 -3.57 -8.55 4.09
C TYR A 138 -4.90 -8.81 4.82
N ALA A 139 -5.03 -9.98 5.45
CA ALA A 139 -6.21 -10.30 6.25
C ALA A 139 -6.32 -9.39 7.50
N VAL A 140 -5.19 -9.15 8.16
CA VAL A 140 -5.12 -8.25 9.33
C VAL A 140 -5.51 -6.83 8.92
N ILE A 141 -4.94 -6.30 7.82
CA ILE A 141 -5.22 -4.95 7.32
C ILE A 141 -6.70 -4.80 6.98
N ALA A 142 -7.28 -5.77 6.27
CA ALA A 142 -8.70 -5.75 5.91
C ALA A 142 -9.60 -5.70 7.14
N TYR A 143 -9.34 -6.54 8.14
CA TYR A 143 -10.08 -6.54 9.40
C TYR A 143 -9.86 -5.25 10.21
N TYR A 144 -8.62 -4.76 10.29
CA TYR A 144 -8.30 -3.52 10.99
C TYR A 144 -9.01 -2.32 10.38
N CYS A 145 -9.02 -2.19 9.07
CA CYS A 145 -9.76 -1.13 8.37
C CYS A 145 -11.25 -1.20 8.70
N PHE A 146 -11.86 -2.38 8.67
CA PHE A 146 -13.26 -2.54 9.08
C PHE A 146 -13.49 -2.16 10.53
N TYR A 147 -12.57 -2.48 11.44
CA TYR A 147 -12.72 -2.20 12.86
C TYR A 147 -12.57 -0.71 13.18
N VAL A 148 -11.70 0.01 12.48
CA VAL A 148 -11.34 1.40 12.76
C VAL A 148 -12.13 2.41 11.93
N LEU A 149 -12.36 2.15 10.64
CA LEU A 149 -12.99 3.11 9.71
C LEU A 149 -14.52 3.10 9.82
N ARG A 150 -15.06 3.42 11.00
CA ARG A 150 -16.50 3.41 11.25
C ARG A 150 -17.15 4.78 11.29
N ASP A 151 -16.39 5.80 11.64
CA ASP A 151 -16.91 7.16 11.72
C ASP A 151 -16.43 8.01 10.53
N GLU A 152 -17.27 8.98 10.17
CA GLU A 152 -17.02 9.84 9.00
C GLU A 152 -15.75 10.68 9.14
N THR A 153 -15.40 11.05 10.37
CA THR A 153 -14.20 11.87 10.65
C THR A 153 -12.93 11.09 10.38
N THR A 154 -12.85 9.85 10.88
CA THR A 154 -11.74 8.93 10.66
C THR A 154 -11.57 8.63 9.17
N VAL A 155 -12.66 8.33 8.46
CA VAL A 155 -12.64 8.09 7.01
C VAL A 155 -12.13 9.33 6.26
N LYS A 156 -12.62 10.53 6.60
CA LYS A 156 -12.15 11.78 5.98
C LYS A 156 -10.66 12.03 6.21
N HIS A 157 -10.16 11.78 7.41
CA HIS A 157 -8.72 11.91 7.69
C HIS A 157 -7.90 10.90 6.88
N THR A 158 -8.33 9.65 6.82
CA THR A 158 -7.68 8.60 6.03
C THR A 158 -7.64 8.97 4.55
N ILE A 159 -8.77 9.43 3.97
CA ILE A 159 -8.84 9.86 2.57
C ILE A 159 -7.88 11.03 2.29
N ARG A 160 -7.77 12.01 3.19
CA ARG A 160 -6.84 13.14 2.99
C ARG A 160 -5.38 12.68 2.87
N TRP A 161 -4.94 11.80 3.76
CA TRP A 161 -3.59 11.24 3.71
C TRP A 161 -3.37 10.35 2.49
N PHE A 162 -4.40 9.58 2.12
CA PHE A 162 -4.36 8.78 0.92
C PHE A 162 -4.19 9.64 -0.34
N ILE A 163 -4.96 10.73 -0.45
CA ILE A 163 -4.80 11.70 -1.55
C ILE A 163 -3.40 12.33 -1.55
N ALA A 164 -2.83 12.63 -0.39
CA ALA A 164 -1.45 13.11 -0.30
C ALA A 164 -0.45 12.08 -0.86
N GLY A 165 -0.58 10.80 -0.50
CA GLY A 165 0.24 9.72 -1.06
C GLY A 165 0.07 9.58 -2.58
N ILE A 166 -1.18 9.60 -3.07
CA ILE A 166 -1.47 9.59 -4.51
C ILE A 166 -0.83 10.79 -5.22
N SER A 167 -0.84 11.97 -4.61
CA SER A 167 -0.24 13.17 -5.20
C SER A 167 1.27 13.02 -5.38
N VAL A 168 1.96 12.43 -4.40
CA VAL A 168 3.40 12.14 -4.52
C VAL A 168 3.65 11.10 -5.60
N MET A 169 2.86 10.01 -5.63
CA MET A 169 2.96 8.98 -6.67
C MET A 169 2.71 9.57 -8.07
N ALA A 170 1.70 10.43 -8.21
CA ALA A 170 1.41 11.11 -9.47
C ALA A 170 2.56 12.03 -9.91
N ALA A 171 3.17 12.79 -8.98
CA ALA A 171 4.31 13.64 -9.28
C ALA A 171 5.52 12.82 -9.77
N LEU A 172 5.83 11.71 -9.10
CA LEU A 172 6.89 10.78 -9.53
C LEU A 172 6.56 10.18 -10.92
N GLY A 173 5.33 9.72 -11.13
CA GLY A 173 4.92 9.16 -12.41
C GLY A 173 4.96 10.17 -13.55
N LEU A 174 4.52 11.40 -13.32
CA LEU A 174 4.63 12.47 -14.32
C LEU A 174 6.09 12.79 -14.67
N SER A 175 6.99 12.80 -13.68
CA SER A 175 8.43 12.97 -13.95
C SER A 175 8.97 11.88 -14.90
N GLN A 176 8.50 10.64 -14.75
CA GLN A 176 8.85 9.53 -15.63
C GLN A 176 8.26 9.70 -17.04
N VAL A 177 6.97 10.07 -17.14
CA VAL A 177 6.29 10.35 -18.43
C VAL A 177 7.05 11.41 -19.23
N PHE A 178 7.44 12.50 -18.59
CA PHE A 178 8.15 13.61 -19.23
C PHE A 178 9.67 13.40 -19.36
N LYS A 179 10.16 12.18 -19.14
CA LYS A 179 11.58 11.80 -19.27
C LYS A 179 12.52 12.53 -18.31
N CYS A 180 11.98 13.15 -17.25
CA CYS A 180 12.69 13.82 -16.16
C CYS A 180 12.66 12.96 -14.89
N ASP A 181 12.86 11.65 -15.03
CA ASP A 181 12.67 10.65 -13.96
C ASP A 181 13.48 11.01 -12.70
N PHE A 182 12.75 11.37 -11.63
CA PHE A 182 13.35 11.76 -10.36
C PHE A 182 14.22 10.65 -9.76
N LEU A 183 13.83 9.37 -9.88
CA LEU A 183 14.59 8.26 -9.33
C LEU A 183 15.94 8.05 -10.03
N ARG A 184 16.08 8.55 -11.27
CA ARG A 184 17.34 8.51 -12.04
C ARG A 184 18.20 9.75 -11.83
N SER A 185 17.73 10.77 -11.12
CA SER A 185 18.51 11.95 -10.78
C SER A 185 19.56 11.63 -9.71
N ASP A 186 20.61 12.45 -9.60
CA ASP A 186 21.66 12.28 -8.58
C ASP A 186 21.08 12.31 -7.16
N LEU A 187 20.05 13.14 -6.92
CA LEU A 187 19.35 13.17 -5.64
C LEU A 187 18.54 11.90 -5.41
N GLY A 188 17.80 11.45 -6.43
CA GLY A 188 17.03 10.21 -6.36
C GLY A 188 17.93 9.01 -6.07
N MET A 189 19.05 8.90 -6.78
CA MET A 189 20.05 7.83 -6.57
C MET A 189 20.58 7.82 -5.14
N LYS A 190 20.91 8.99 -4.57
CA LYS A 190 21.35 9.09 -3.17
C LYS A 190 20.29 8.65 -2.17
N LEU A 191 19.02 8.83 -2.49
CA LEU A 191 17.91 8.43 -1.60
C LEU A 191 17.62 6.93 -1.67
N ILE A 192 17.85 6.27 -2.82
CA ILE A 192 17.47 4.88 -3.04
C ILE A 192 18.63 3.89 -2.96
N THR A 193 19.89 4.37 -2.84
CA THR A 193 21.07 3.51 -2.74
C THR A 193 21.85 3.77 -1.46
N PRO A 194 22.44 2.72 -0.85
CA PRO A 194 23.39 2.89 0.24
C PRO A 194 24.70 3.52 -0.26
N PRO A 195 25.47 4.21 0.62
CA PRO A 195 26.84 4.61 0.27
C PRO A 195 27.70 3.39 -0.13
N PRO A 196 28.54 3.48 -1.17
CA PRO A 196 29.02 4.67 -1.90
C PRO A 196 28.11 5.18 -3.05
N HIS A 197 26.82 5.02 -3.04
CA HIS A 197 25.85 5.56 -4.02
C HIS A 197 26.20 5.24 -5.49
N GLU A 198 26.10 3.97 -5.84
CA GLU A 198 26.34 3.53 -7.21
C GLU A 198 25.30 4.05 -8.20
N LYS A 199 25.72 4.37 -9.42
CA LYS A 199 24.77 4.66 -10.50
C LYS A 199 24.07 3.37 -10.92
N LEU A 200 22.76 3.37 -10.78
CA LEU A 200 21.91 2.25 -11.16
C LEU A 200 21.54 2.31 -12.65
N THR A 201 21.51 1.16 -13.27
CA THR A 201 20.91 0.99 -14.59
C THR A 201 19.49 0.46 -14.44
N PHE A 202 18.52 1.21 -14.94
CA PHE A 202 17.12 0.79 -14.94
C PHE A 202 16.79 0.09 -16.25
N ASN A 203 16.14 -1.06 -16.17
CA ASN A 203 15.72 -1.85 -17.34
C ASN A 203 14.53 -1.23 -18.09
N PHE A 204 14.00 -0.09 -17.63
CA PHE A 204 12.88 0.59 -18.25
C PHE A 204 13.38 1.71 -19.17
N GLU A 205 12.77 1.83 -20.35
CA GLU A 205 13.04 2.95 -21.26
C GLU A 205 12.62 4.29 -20.67
N LEU A 206 13.30 5.36 -21.07
CA LEU A 206 12.91 6.72 -20.69
C LEU A 206 11.51 7.05 -21.26
N GLY A 207 10.66 7.58 -20.39
CA GLY A 207 9.27 7.89 -20.74
C GLY A 207 8.29 6.77 -20.41
N ARG A 208 8.78 5.58 -20.00
CA ARG A 208 7.93 4.50 -19.49
C ARG A 208 7.76 4.65 -17.98
N SER A 209 6.52 4.75 -17.50
CA SER A 209 6.23 4.87 -16.08
C SER A 209 6.22 3.52 -15.38
N TYR A 210 6.98 3.44 -14.28
CA TYR A 210 7.00 2.30 -13.35
C TYR A 210 6.72 2.75 -11.91
N LEU A 211 6.58 4.07 -11.68
CA LEU A 211 6.39 4.69 -10.37
C LEU A 211 7.50 4.28 -9.38
N THR A 212 7.08 3.88 -8.20
CA THR A 212 7.89 3.19 -7.18
C THR A 212 7.53 1.71 -7.11
N LEU A 213 6.87 1.18 -8.15
CA LEU A 213 6.38 -0.19 -8.22
C LEU A 213 7.32 -1.01 -9.10
N TYR A 214 7.57 -2.25 -8.71
CA TYR A 214 8.54 -3.13 -9.36
C TYR A 214 8.28 -3.34 -10.87
N ASN A 215 7.01 -3.40 -11.27
CA ASN A 215 6.61 -3.77 -12.62
C ASN A 215 5.60 -2.76 -13.17
N PRO A 216 5.71 -2.31 -14.45
CA PRO A 216 4.70 -1.47 -15.11
C PRO A 216 3.27 -2.02 -15.03
N ASN A 217 3.07 -3.34 -14.94
CA ASN A 217 1.74 -3.92 -14.75
C ASN A 217 1.14 -3.54 -13.40
N TYR A 218 1.95 -3.36 -12.35
CA TYR A 218 1.47 -2.88 -11.06
C TYR A 218 1.02 -1.42 -11.10
N VAL A 219 1.61 -0.62 -12.01
CA VAL A 219 1.10 0.72 -12.32
C VAL A 219 -0.33 0.64 -12.87
N GLY A 220 -0.57 -0.33 -13.75
CA GLY A 220 -1.92 -0.63 -14.26
C GLY A 220 -2.91 -0.91 -13.11
N TYR A 221 -2.59 -1.85 -12.24
CA TYR A 221 -3.45 -2.19 -11.10
C TYR A 221 -3.65 -1.01 -10.15
N TYR A 222 -2.60 -0.25 -9.85
CA TYR A 222 -2.70 0.96 -9.04
C TYR A 222 -3.64 1.99 -9.66
N ALA A 223 -3.48 2.29 -10.93
CA ALA A 223 -4.32 3.27 -11.63
C ALA A 223 -5.78 2.83 -11.71
N THR A 224 -6.06 1.56 -12.05
CA THR A 224 -7.42 1.03 -12.15
C THR A 224 -8.17 1.01 -10.81
N LEU A 225 -7.47 0.91 -9.70
CA LEU A 225 -8.07 1.01 -8.36
C LEU A 225 -8.31 2.47 -7.94
N ILE A 226 -7.39 3.38 -8.26
CA ILE A 226 -7.41 4.76 -7.74
C ILE A 226 -8.23 5.69 -8.61
N VAL A 227 -8.19 5.56 -9.94
CA VAL A 227 -8.91 6.47 -10.86
C VAL A 227 -10.42 6.49 -10.59
N PRO A 228 -11.13 5.34 -10.45
CA PRO A 228 -12.55 5.36 -10.12
C PRO A 228 -12.85 6.05 -8.79
N LEU A 229 -12.00 5.88 -7.78
CA LEU A 229 -12.13 6.56 -6.49
C LEU A 229 -12.00 8.08 -6.64
N LEU A 230 -11.01 8.55 -7.40
CA LEU A 230 -10.83 9.99 -7.67
C LEU A 230 -12.02 10.57 -8.44
N ILE A 231 -12.54 9.84 -9.43
CA ILE A 231 -13.75 10.23 -10.17
C ILE A 231 -14.94 10.34 -9.21
N ALA A 232 -15.16 9.38 -8.33
CA ALA A 232 -16.21 9.45 -7.32
C ALA A 232 -16.04 10.69 -6.41
N LEU A 233 -14.80 11.03 -6.01
CA LEU A 233 -14.51 12.23 -5.23
C LEU A 233 -14.77 13.51 -6.00
N VAL A 234 -14.55 13.55 -7.32
CA VAL A 234 -14.91 14.70 -8.18
C VAL A 234 -16.41 14.97 -8.12
N PHE A 235 -17.26 13.93 -8.20
CA PHE A 235 -18.70 14.10 -8.21
C PHE A 235 -19.30 14.37 -6.82
N THR A 236 -18.71 13.82 -5.75
CA THR A 236 -19.25 13.95 -4.39
C THR A 236 -18.76 15.18 -3.65
N THR A 237 -17.64 15.79 -4.07
CA THR A 237 -17.04 16.94 -3.38
C THR A 237 -17.73 18.24 -3.79
N LYS A 238 -18.13 19.05 -2.79
CA LYS A 238 -18.80 20.34 -3.03
C LYS A 238 -17.87 21.48 -3.43
N LYS A 239 -16.61 21.47 -2.93
CA LYS A 239 -15.62 22.56 -3.17
C LYS A 239 -14.99 22.42 -4.55
N LEU A 240 -15.14 23.44 -5.40
CA LEU A 240 -14.63 23.44 -6.78
C LEU A 240 -13.13 23.14 -6.85
N TRP A 241 -12.29 23.76 -6.03
CA TRP A 241 -10.84 23.54 -6.04
C TRP A 241 -10.44 22.10 -5.73
N HIS A 242 -11.14 21.44 -4.80
CA HIS A 242 -10.91 20.01 -4.53
C HIS A 242 -11.34 19.16 -5.73
N ARG A 243 -12.46 19.50 -6.39
CA ARG A 243 -12.91 18.78 -7.60
C ARG A 243 -11.87 18.88 -8.71
N ILE A 244 -11.34 20.08 -8.97
CA ILE A 244 -10.28 20.32 -9.95
C ILE A 244 -9.04 19.50 -9.59
N GLY A 245 -8.62 19.50 -8.33
CA GLY A 245 -7.48 18.72 -7.85
C GLY A 245 -7.65 17.21 -8.07
N TYR A 246 -8.82 16.65 -7.73
CA TYR A 246 -9.09 15.23 -7.96
C TYR A 246 -9.18 14.87 -9.45
N ALA A 247 -9.79 15.75 -10.27
CA ALA A 247 -9.82 15.57 -11.72
C ALA A 247 -8.41 15.59 -12.32
N PHE A 248 -7.56 16.52 -11.87
CA PHE A 248 -6.15 16.60 -12.30
C PHE A 248 -5.38 15.33 -11.91
N LEU A 249 -5.53 14.84 -10.67
CA LEU A 249 -4.89 13.59 -10.23
C LEU A 249 -5.39 12.38 -11.04
N ALA A 250 -6.70 12.30 -11.31
CA ALA A 250 -7.25 11.23 -12.13
C ALA A 250 -6.68 11.25 -13.55
N ALA A 251 -6.64 12.42 -14.19
CA ALA A 251 -6.06 12.60 -15.52
C ALA A 251 -4.56 12.26 -15.53
N SER A 252 -3.82 12.66 -14.50
CA SER A 252 -2.40 12.31 -14.34
C SER A 252 -2.19 10.80 -14.24
N LEU A 253 -2.99 10.09 -13.45
CA LEU A 253 -2.88 8.63 -13.32
C LEU A 253 -3.27 7.90 -14.60
N VAL A 254 -4.24 8.40 -15.36
CA VAL A 254 -4.59 7.87 -16.69
C VAL A 254 -3.42 8.05 -17.64
N LEU A 255 -2.78 9.21 -17.68
CA LEU A 255 -1.60 9.46 -18.50
C LEU A 255 -0.43 8.53 -18.11
N ILE A 256 -0.19 8.35 -16.80
CA ILE A 256 0.82 7.44 -16.26
C ILE A 256 0.50 5.99 -16.65
N LEU A 257 -0.77 5.59 -16.59
CA LEU A 257 -1.23 4.26 -17.01
C LEU A 257 -0.86 3.99 -18.49
N PHE A 258 -1.20 4.90 -19.40
CA PHE A 258 -0.83 4.76 -20.80
C PHE A 258 0.69 4.71 -21.02
N SER A 259 1.43 5.57 -20.31
CA SER A 259 2.90 5.59 -20.37
C SER A 259 3.54 4.30 -19.82
N SER A 260 2.89 3.61 -18.89
CA SER A 260 3.37 2.33 -18.37
C SER A 260 3.36 1.20 -19.41
N GLN A 261 2.57 1.34 -20.47
CA GLN A 261 2.33 0.31 -21.49
C GLN A 261 1.80 -1.01 -20.90
N SER A 262 1.11 -0.94 -19.77
CA SER A 262 0.49 -2.09 -19.13
C SER A 262 -0.79 -2.48 -19.84
N ARG A 263 -0.76 -3.57 -20.62
CA ARG A 263 -1.95 -4.08 -21.30
C ARG A 263 -3.05 -4.47 -20.31
N ALA A 264 -2.67 -5.10 -19.19
CA ALA A 264 -3.62 -5.51 -18.14
C ALA A 264 -4.34 -4.34 -17.43
N GLY A 265 -3.78 -3.14 -17.47
CA GLY A 265 -4.41 -1.96 -16.86
C GLY A 265 -5.26 -1.14 -17.85
N ILE A 266 -5.16 -1.41 -19.16
CA ILE A 266 -5.90 -0.68 -20.21
C ILE A 266 -7.18 -1.43 -20.60
N VAL A 267 -7.19 -2.74 -20.48
CA VAL A 267 -8.36 -3.62 -20.72
C VAL A 267 -9.25 -3.68 -19.48
#